data_6108b02909a7f2a961b2bc15f1026533
#
_entry.id   6108b02909a7f2a961b2bc15f1026533
#
_cell.length_a   1.000
_cell.length_b   1.000
_cell.length_c   1.000
_cell.angle_alpha   90.00
_cell.angle_beta   90.00
_cell.angle_gamma   90.00
#
_symmetry.space_group_name_H-M   'P 1'
#
loop_
_entity.id
_entity.type
_entity.pdbx_description
1 polymer ?
#
loop_
_entity_poly.entity_id
_entity_poly.type
_entity_poly.pdbx_seq_one_letter_code
_entity_poly.pdbx_strand_id
1 'polypeptide(L)'
;DKIQEKNNLMDIEEYSPKSTLIIKETPITRAKYPFIDVHNHQFDMPLKNLGQLVDEMDSLNMGFMINLSGFRGLYLRKSLENIQENAPKRFGLFLNIDFEAIDDTDFALTQVALIDSAAAAGVMGLKVYKSLGLSSRDSNGTRIAVNDPRLDPIWKACGDNDIPVLIHSGEPS
;
A
#
# COMPACT_ATOMS: atom_id res chain seq x y z
N ASP A 1 -10.42 -58.16 -0.37
CA ASP A 1 -10.60 -57.01 0.56
C ASP A 1 -9.57 -55.93 0.24
N LYS A 2 -10.02 -54.93 -0.52
CA LYS A 2 -9.20 -53.72 -0.76
C LYS A 2 -9.41 -52.79 0.43
N ILE A 3 -8.40 -52.74 1.30
CA ILE A 3 -8.31 -51.71 2.34
C ILE A 3 -8.13 -50.35 1.60
N GLN A 4 -9.19 -49.57 1.56
CA GLN A 4 -9.07 -48.16 1.20
C GLN A 4 -8.30 -47.48 2.34
N GLU A 5 -7.01 -47.18 2.10
CA GLU A 5 -6.31 -46.18 2.87
C GLU A 5 -7.05 -44.85 2.71
N LYS A 6 -7.83 -44.45 3.71
CA LYS A 6 -8.27 -43.09 3.86
C LYS A 6 -7.01 -42.25 4.07
N ASN A 7 -6.54 -41.59 3.01
CA ASN A 7 -5.63 -40.50 3.15
C ASN A 7 -6.33 -39.42 4.01
N ASN A 8 -6.02 -39.43 5.30
CA ASN A 8 -6.36 -38.32 6.20
C ASN A 8 -5.47 -37.10 5.81
N LEU A 9 -5.72 -36.53 4.65
CA LEU A 9 -5.19 -35.21 4.35
C LEU A 9 -6.01 -34.23 5.20
N MET A 10 -5.32 -33.62 6.15
CA MET A 10 -5.90 -32.56 6.95
C MET A 10 -6.20 -31.36 6.02
N ASP A 11 -7.46 -30.92 6.01
CA ASP A 11 -7.82 -29.69 5.29
C ASP A 11 -7.21 -28.49 6.02
N ILE A 12 -6.56 -27.61 5.28
CA ILE A 12 -5.92 -26.43 5.86
C ILE A 12 -6.95 -25.50 6.52
N GLU A 13 -8.17 -25.48 6.03
CA GLU A 13 -9.26 -24.68 6.62
C GLU A 13 -9.76 -25.28 7.95
N GLU A 14 -9.57 -26.60 8.15
CA GLU A 14 -9.91 -27.30 9.40
C GLU A 14 -8.72 -27.34 10.38
N TYR A 15 -7.53 -26.90 9.94
CA TYR A 15 -6.32 -26.90 10.75
C TYR A 15 -6.41 -25.85 11.86
N SER A 16 -6.83 -26.26 13.03
CA SER A 16 -6.94 -25.42 14.24
C SER A 16 -6.20 -26.05 15.42
N PRO A 17 -4.86 -26.07 15.39
CA PRO A 17 -4.07 -26.66 16.45
C PRO A 17 -4.24 -25.87 17.75
N LYS A 18 -4.46 -26.56 18.85
CA LYS A 18 -4.41 -25.95 20.16
C LYS A 18 -2.95 -25.68 20.54
N SER A 19 -2.66 -24.44 20.88
CA SER A 19 -1.34 -24.09 21.41
C SER A 19 -1.07 -24.88 22.70
N THR A 20 0.09 -25.51 22.76
CA THR A 20 0.60 -26.15 23.99
C THR A 20 1.51 -25.20 24.77
N LEU A 21 1.79 -24.00 24.22
CA LEU A 21 2.58 -23.00 24.89
C LEU A 21 1.75 -22.31 25.98
N ILE A 22 2.15 -22.48 27.22
CA ILE A 22 1.57 -21.77 28.37
C ILE A 22 2.51 -20.65 28.76
N ILE A 23 2.10 -19.42 28.43
CA ILE A 23 2.82 -18.21 28.82
C ILE A 23 1.90 -17.31 29.64
N LYS A 24 2.50 -16.44 30.44
CA LYS A 24 1.75 -15.38 31.11
C LYS A 24 1.19 -14.44 30.04
N GLU A 25 -0.11 -14.30 29.99
CA GLU A 25 -0.76 -13.31 29.15
C GLU A 25 -0.45 -11.89 29.68
N THR A 26 -0.01 -11.04 28.80
CA THR A 26 0.18 -9.62 29.10
C THR A 26 -0.62 -8.81 28.11
N PRO A 27 -1.90 -8.49 28.43
CA PRO A 27 -2.73 -7.70 27.54
C PRO A 27 -2.15 -6.30 27.37
N ILE A 28 -1.81 -5.94 26.14
CA ILE A 28 -1.32 -4.61 25.79
C ILE A 28 -2.38 -3.98 24.90
N THR A 29 -3.12 -3.01 25.44
CA THR A 29 -4.21 -2.34 24.74
C THR A 29 -3.79 -1.00 24.11
N ARG A 30 -2.60 -0.49 24.51
CA ARG A 30 -2.07 0.79 24.05
C ARG A 30 -0.54 0.73 24.02
N ALA A 31 0.06 1.26 22.98
CA ALA A 31 1.51 1.37 22.89
C ALA A 31 2.06 2.32 23.97
N LYS A 32 3.18 1.96 24.58
CA LYS A 32 3.85 2.78 25.61
C LYS A 32 4.35 4.11 25.04
N TYR A 33 4.87 4.09 23.84
CA TYR A 33 5.38 5.25 23.13
C TYR A 33 4.53 5.52 21.88
N PRO A 34 4.41 6.78 21.44
CA PRO A 34 3.79 7.08 20.16
C PRO A 34 4.47 6.32 19.04
N PHE A 35 3.69 5.80 18.10
CA PHE A 35 4.21 5.09 16.92
C PHE A 35 3.57 5.59 15.64
N ILE A 36 4.20 5.27 14.52
CA ILE A 36 3.75 5.57 13.17
C ILE A 36 3.41 4.25 12.47
N ASP A 37 2.22 4.15 11.90
CA ASP A 37 1.88 3.09 10.96
C ASP A 37 2.32 3.53 9.56
N VAL A 38 3.38 2.92 9.05
CA VAL A 38 3.94 3.25 7.73
C VAL A 38 3.37 2.41 6.59
N HIS A 39 2.45 1.49 6.87
CA HIS A 39 1.88 0.60 5.86
C HIS A 39 0.41 0.31 6.12
N ASN A 40 -0.44 1.24 5.73
CA ASN A 40 -1.88 1.14 5.89
C ASN A 40 -2.61 1.33 4.55
N HIS A 41 -3.84 0.83 4.47
CA HIS A 41 -4.69 0.93 3.29
C HIS A 41 -6.08 1.43 3.67
N GLN A 42 -6.35 2.71 3.42
CA GLN A 42 -7.65 3.34 3.62
C GLN A 42 -8.27 3.62 2.25
N PHE A 43 -9.02 2.65 1.71
CA PHE A 43 -9.57 2.72 0.35
C PHE A 43 -10.74 3.71 0.19
N ASP A 44 -11.31 4.20 1.27
CA ASP A 44 -12.42 5.16 1.29
C ASP A 44 -11.98 6.56 1.76
N MET A 45 -10.68 6.86 1.74
CA MET A 45 -10.08 8.09 2.28
C MET A 45 -10.78 9.39 1.84
N PRO A 46 -11.29 9.56 0.59
CA PRO A 46 -12.00 10.77 0.20
C PRO A 46 -13.27 11.07 1.00
N LEU A 47 -13.91 10.04 1.56
CA LEU A 47 -15.19 10.11 2.24
C LEU A 47 -15.12 9.65 3.70
N LYS A 48 -13.96 9.22 4.15
CA LYS A 48 -13.78 8.68 5.50
C LYS A 48 -14.01 9.75 6.57
N ASN A 49 -14.69 9.37 7.64
CA ASN A 49 -14.74 10.17 8.85
C ASN A 49 -13.39 10.11 9.57
N LEU A 50 -12.54 11.07 9.30
CA LEU A 50 -11.19 11.12 9.88
C LEU A 50 -11.20 11.42 11.38
N GLY A 51 -12.22 12.09 11.91
CA GLY A 51 -12.36 12.31 13.35
C GLY A 51 -12.46 10.99 14.11
N GLN A 52 -13.34 10.09 13.68
CA GLN A 52 -13.46 8.76 14.28
C GLN A 52 -12.16 7.95 14.17
N LEU A 53 -11.51 7.96 12.99
CA LEU A 53 -10.25 7.25 12.80
C LEU A 53 -9.14 7.81 13.71
N VAL A 54 -9.10 9.12 13.91
CA VAL A 54 -8.15 9.77 14.83
C VAL A 54 -8.42 9.35 16.27
N ASP A 55 -9.66 9.25 16.71
CA ASP A 55 -10.01 8.77 18.06
C ASP A 55 -9.53 7.32 18.27
N GLU A 56 -9.68 6.46 17.26
CA GLU A 56 -9.15 5.09 17.29
C GLU A 56 -7.59 5.09 17.36
N MET A 57 -6.94 5.90 16.54
CA MET A 57 -5.47 6.06 16.57
C MET A 57 -5.00 6.56 17.95
N ASP A 58 -5.69 7.53 18.54
CA ASP A 58 -5.35 8.07 19.87
C ASP A 58 -5.50 7.02 20.96
N SER A 59 -6.52 6.15 20.86
CA SER A 59 -6.70 5.04 21.80
C SER A 59 -5.49 4.10 21.83
N LEU A 60 -4.86 3.88 20.69
CA LEU A 60 -3.70 3.01 20.50
C LEU A 60 -2.35 3.71 20.76
N ASN A 61 -2.31 5.02 20.92
CA ASN A 61 -1.11 5.87 20.92
C ASN A 61 -0.42 5.93 19.53
N MET A 62 -1.19 5.83 18.46
CA MET A 62 -0.70 6.00 17.08
C MET A 62 -0.64 7.49 16.75
N GLY A 63 0.55 8.02 16.53
CA GLY A 63 0.74 9.45 16.22
C GLY A 63 0.45 9.81 14.78
N PHE A 64 0.76 8.89 13.84
CA PHE A 64 0.66 9.14 12.41
C PHE A 64 0.39 7.85 11.64
N MET A 65 -0.33 7.95 10.52
CA MET A 65 -0.62 6.83 9.62
C MET A 65 -0.30 7.20 8.18
N ILE A 66 0.41 6.33 7.47
CA ILE A 66 0.64 6.47 6.02
C ILE A 66 -0.32 5.56 5.26
N ASN A 67 -1.24 6.17 4.52
CA ASN A 67 -2.13 5.46 3.60
C ASN A 67 -1.44 5.25 2.25
N LEU A 68 -1.20 4.00 1.89
CA LEU A 68 -0.55 3.59 0.64
C LEU A 68 -1.52 3.46 -0.54
N SER A 69 -2.81 3.75 -0.34
CA SER A 69 -3.88 3.65 -1.35
C SER A 69 -4.41 5.04 -1.73
N GLY A 70 -3.51 5.96 -2.07
CA GLY A 70 -3.88 7.30 -2.54
C GLY A 70 -4.45 7.29 -3.96
N PHE A 71 -4.21 6.22 -4.71
CA PHE A 71 -4.55 6.14 -6.13
C PHE A 71 -4.01 7.32 -6.93
N ARG A 72 -4.82 7.93 -7.81
CA ARG A 72 -4.46 9.06 -8.67
C ARG A 72 -5.67 9.93 -9.03
N GLY A 73 -5.43 11.04 -9.70
CA GLY A 73 -6.49 11.89 -10.25
C GLY A 73 -7.42 12.47 -9.20
N LEU A 74 -8.73 12.41 -9.46
CA LEU A 74 -9.75 12.99 -8.59
C LEU A 74 -9.78 12.34 -7.19
N TYR A 75 -9.53 11.03 -7.12
CA TYR A 75 -9.52 10.32 -5.84
C TYR A 75 -8.38 10.84 -4.95
N LEU A 76 -7.16 10.92 -5.50
CA LEU A 76 -5.98 11.45 -4.78
C LEU A 76 -6.25 12.87 -4.26
N ARG A 77 -6.74 13.74 -5.13
CA ARG A 77 -7.05 15.13 -4.76
C ARG A 77 -8.05 15.22 -3.63
N LYS A 78 -9.17 14.51 -3.72
CA LYS A 78 -10.20 14.50 -2.66
C LYS A 78 -9.71 13.88 -1.36
N SER A 79 -8.81 12.89 -1.43
CA SER A 79 -8.17 12.32 -0.24
C SER A 79 -7.29 13.36 0.46
N LEU A 80 -6.48 14.11 -0.30
CA LEU A 80 -5.66 15.19 0.25
C LEU A 80 -6.51 16.31 0.84
N GLU A 81 -7.58 16.72 0.15
CA GLU A 81 -8.55 17.70 0.65
C GLU A 81 -9.13 17.27 2.00
N ASN A 82 -9.65 16.05 2.09
CA ASN A 82 -10.20 15.51 3.35
C ASN A 82 -9.15 15.49 4.48
N ILE A 83 -7.93 15.06 4.18
CA ILE A 83 -6.83 15.05 5.18
C ILE A 83 -6.50 16.48 5.64
N GLN A 84 -6.34 17.42 4.71
CA GLN A 84 -5.97 18.80 5.03
C GLN A 84 -7.05 19.51 5.85
N GLU A 85 -8.32 19.26 5.56
CA GLU A 85 -9.43 19.88 6.25
C GLU A 85 -9.69 19.29 7.64
N ASN A 86 -9.55 17.97 7.80
CA ASN A 86 -10.06 17.28 8.99
C ASN A 86 -8.96 16.69 9.89
N ALA A 87 -7.75 16.40 9.37
CA ALA A 87 -6.68 15.79 10.17
C ALA A 87 -5.27 16.02 9.58
N PRO A 88 -4.83 17.28 9.35
CA PRO A 88 -3.65 17.61 8.53
C PRO A 88 -2.31 17.10 9.07
N LYS A 89 -2.24 16.71 10.33
CA LYS A 89 -1.00 16.24 10.99
C LYS A 89 -1.05 14.77 11.39
N ARG A 90 -2.04 14.03 10.91
CA ARG A 90 -2.28 12.66 11.33
C ARG A 90 -2.10 11.63 10.22
N PHE A 91 -2.14 12.07 8.95
CA PHE A 91 -2.08 11.17 7.80
C PHE A 91 -1.09 11.65 6.76
N GLY A 92 -0.33 10.68 6.21
CA GLY A 92 0.40 10.81 4.96
C GLY A 92 -0.29 9.99 3.87
N LEU A 93 -0.10 10.39 2.61
CA LEU A 93 -0.69 9.72 1.46
C LEU A 93 0.37 9.40 0.42
N PHE A 94 0.35 8.15 -0.09
CA PHE A 94 1.17 7.72 -1.21
C PHE A 94 0.32 7.63 -2.46
N LEU A 95 0.82 8.14 -3.58
CA LEU A 95 0.16 7.97 -4.86
C LEU A 95 0.40 6.57 -5.43
N ASN A 96 -0.41 6.20 -6.41
CA ASN A 96 -0.23 5.00 -7.23
C ASN A 96 -0.27 5.42 -8.71
N ILE A 97 0.55 4.79 -9.53
CA ILE A 97 0.57 5.01 -10.98
C ILE A 97 0.07 3.79 -11.74
N ASP A 98 -0.23 3.98 -13.03
CA ASP A 98 -0.72 2.93 -13.90
C ASP A 98 0.41 2.36 -14.75
N PHE A 99 0.90 1.19 -14.41
CA PHE A 99 1.96 0.53 -15.16
C PHE A 99 1.47 -0.19 -16.42
N GLU A 100 0.15 -0.44 -16.56
CA GLU A 100 -0.42 -1.12 -17.73
C GLU A 100 -0.39 -0.23 -18.98
N ALA A 101 -0.29 1.09 -18.78
CA ALA A 101 -0.16 2.06 -19.87
C ALA A 101 1.29 2.22 -20.39
N ILE A 102 2.22 1.31 -20.04
CA ILE A 102 3.68 1.46 -20.28
C ILE A 102 4.05 1.60 -21.77
N ASP A 103 3.21 1.10 -22.68
CA ASP A 103 3.42 1.17 -24.13
C ASP A 103 2.82 2.42 -24.78
N ASP A 104 2.10 3.25 -24.03
CA ASP A 104 1.59 4.50 -24.53
C ASP A 104 2.76 5.46 -24.81
N THR A 105 2.71 6.13 -25.93
CA THR A 105 3.80 7.01 -26.42
C THR A 105 4.15 8.12 -25.41
N ASP A 106 3.16 8.57 -24.64
CA ASP A 106 3.29 9.63 -23.64
C ASP A 106 3.29 9.11 -22.21
N PHE A 107 3.40 7.79 -22.00
CA PHE A 107 3.37 7.16 -20.68
C PHE A 107 4.33 7.85 -19.69
N ALA A 108 5.62 7.89 -20.03
CA ALA A 108 6.63 8.47 -19.14
C ALA A 108 6.32 9.94 -18.81
N LEU A 109 5.96 10.73 -19.82
CA LEU A 109 5.64 12.14 -19.64
C LEU A 109 4.42 12.34 -18.74
N THR A 110 3.38 11.55 -18.96
CA THR A 110 2.13 11.60 -18.18
C THR A 110 2.36 11.21 -16.73
N GLN A 111 3.11 10.13 -16.48
CA GLN A 111 3.37 9.67 -15.11
C GLN A 111 4.31 10.62 -14.37
N VAL A 112 5.33 11.17 -15.01
CA VAL A 112 6.21 12.19 -14.43
C VAL A 112 5.40 13.42 -14.01
N ALA A 113 4.57 13.96 -14.91
CA ALA A 113 3.71 15.11 -14.59
C ALA A 113 2.73 14.82 -13.44
N LEU A 114 2.21 13.58 -13.35
CA LEU A 114 1.39 13.14 -12.23
C LEU A 114 2.19 13.15 -10.91
N ILE A 115 3.41 12.61 -10.91
CA ILE A 115 4.29 12.58 -9.73
C ILE A 115 4.61 13.99 -9.27
N ASP A 116 5.04 14.87 -10.19
CA ASP A 116 5.39 16.25 -9.90
C ASP A 116 4.20 17.01 -9.27
N SER A 117 3.02 16.88 -9.87
CA SER A 117 1.82 17.53 -9.36
C SER A 117 1.36 16.96 -8.02
N ALA A 118 1.49 15.66 -7.81
CA ALA A 118 1.13 15.00 -6.57
C ALA A 118 2.09 15.39 -5.43
N ALA A 119 3.39 15.42 -5.69
CA ALA A 119 4.40 15.85 -4.72
C ALA A 119 4.17 17.32 -4.32
N ALA A 120 3.93 18.21 -5.29
CA ALA A 120 3.57 19.61 -5.03
C ALA A 120 2.29 19.78 -4.21
N ALA A 121 1.35 18.82 -4.33
CA ALA A 121 0.11 18.78 -3.53
C ALA A 121 0.28 18.17 -2.13
N GLY A 122 1.48 17.67 -1.77
CA GLY A 122 1.79 17.14 -0.45
C GLY A 122 1.70 15.62 -0.31
N VAL A 123 1.74 14.88 -1.42
CA VAL A 123 1.93 13.42 -1.40
C VAL A 123 3.32 13.09 -0.86
N MET A 124 3.39 12.07 0.00
CA MET A 124 4.61 11.72 0.73
C MET A 124 5.41 10.58 0.08
N GLY A 125 4.93 9.97 -1.00
CA GLY A 125 5.63 8.89 -1.67
C GLY A 125 4.83 8.23 -2.78
N LEU A 126 5.47 7.29 -3.48
CA LEU A 126 4.87 6.42 -4.49
C LEU A 126 4.77 5.00 -3.95
N LYS A 127 3.58 4.40 -3.97
CA LYS A 127 3.38 2.98 -3.70
C LYS A 127 3.25 2.20 -5.00
N VAL A 128 4.11 1.20 -5.11
CA VAL A 128 4.06 0.18 -6.17
C VAL A 128 3.50 -1.11 -5.59
N TYR A 129 2.42 -1.61 -6.18
CA TYR A 129 1.83 -2.89 -5.79
C TYR A 129 2.58 -4.07 -6.42
N LYS A 130 2.35 -5.27 -5.86
CA LYS A 130 2.96 -6.52 -6.30
C LYS A 130 2.72 -6.88 -7.76
N SER A 131 1.70 -6.31 -8.40
CA SER A 131 1.41 -6.52 -9.82
C SER A 131 2.60 -6.15 -10.71
N LEU A 132 3.32 -5.06 -10.41
CA LEU A 132 4.56 -4.76 -11.12
C LEU A 132 5.64 -5.81 -10.80
N GLY A 133 6.21 -6.41 -11.81
CA GLY A 133 7.17 -7.50 -11.68
C GLY A 133 6.55 -8.89 -11.51
N LEU A 134 5.27 -9.00 -11.15
CA LEU A 134 4.57 -10.28 -10.99
C LEU A 134 3.57 -10.56 -12.11
N SER A 135 2.56 -9.73 -12.25
CA SER A 135 1.43 -9.98 -13.18
C SER A 135 1.24 -8.91 -14.24
N SER A 136 1.72 -7.69 -14.05
CA SER A 136 1.61 -6.64 -15.06
C SER A 136 2.35 -7.02 -16.35
N ARG A 137 1.68 -6.79 -17.48
CA ARG A 137 2.16 -7.13 -18.81
C ARG A 137 2.07 -5.91 -19.72
N ASP A 138 3.02 -5.83 -20.66
CA ASP A 138 2.94 -4.88 -21.77
C ASP A 138 1.97 -5.39 -22.85
N SER A 139 1.76 -4.61 -23.90
CA SER A 139 0.85 -4.93 -25.01
C SER A 139 1.24 -6.20 -25.77
N ASN A 140 2.50 -6.65 -25.66
CA ASN A 140 2.99 -7.88 -26.26
C ASN A 140 2.85 -9.09 -25.30
N GLY A 141 2.26 -8.91 -24.14
CA GLY A 141 2.13 -9.94 -23.11
C GLY A 141 3.42 -10.19 -22.32
N THR A 142 4.47 -9.39 -22.51
CA THR A 142 5.73 -9.50 -21.78
C THR A 142 5.57 -8.93 -20.38
N ARG A 143 6.07 -9.64 -19.37
CA ARG A 143 6.02 -9.17 -18.00
C ARG A 143 6.88 -7.92 -17.83
N ILE A 144 6.31 -6.88 -17.26
CA ILE A 144 7.00 -5.62 -16.94
C ILE A 144 7.87 -5.86 -15.70
N ALA A 145 9.17 -5.82 -15.88
CA ALA A 145 10.12 -5.95 -14.76
C ALA A 145 10.23 -4.61 -14.00
N VAL A 146 10.54 -4.68 -12.70
CA VAL A 146 10.75 -3.47 -11.87
C VAL A 146 11.89 -2.59 -12.39
N ASN A 147 12.88 -3.20 -13.04
CA ASN A 147 14.03 -2.53 -13.67
C ASN A 147 13.83 -2.33 -15.18
N ASP A 148 12.62 -2.32 -15.69
CA ASP A 148 12.35 -2.00 -17.10
C ASP A 148 12.80 -0.56 -17.39
N PRO A 149 13.64 -0.32 -18.41
CA PRO A 149 14.16 1.02 -18.70
C PRO A 149 13.08 2.07 -18.99
N ARG A 150 11.88 1.65 -19.42
CA ARG A 150 10.73 2.54 -19.62
C ARG A 150 10.25 3.18 -18.32
N LEU A 151 10.62 2.62 -17.15
CA LEU A 151 10.28 3.11 -15.81
C LEU A 151 11.33 4.07 -15.23
N ASP A 152 12.52 4.19 -15.84
CA ASP A 152 13.59 5.06 -15.33
C ASP A 152 13.14 6.51 -15.11
N PRO A 153 12.32 7.14 -16.00
CA PRO A 153 11.82 8.49 -15.78
C PRO A 153 10.93 8.60 -14.52
N ILE A 154 10.19 7.52 -14.18
CA ILE A 154 9.34 7.46 -13.00
C ILE A 154 10.19 7.50 -11.73
N TRP A 155 11.22 6.63 -11.68
CA TRP A 155 12.13 6.57 -10.53
C TRP A 155 12.89 7.87 -10.36
N LYS A 156 13.32 8.47 -11.48
CA LYS A 156 13.98 9.77 -11.48
C LYS A 156 13.06 10.87 -10.94
N ALA A 157 11.80 10.94 -11.38
CA ALA A 157 10.84 11.94 -10.91
C ALA A 157 10.59 11.83 -9.40
N CYS A 158 10.51 10.60 -8.86
CA CYS A 158 10.41 10.41 -7.41
C CYS A 158 11.65 10.96 -6.68
N GLY A 159 12.85 10.70 -7.22
CA GLY A 159 14.10 11.25 -6.67
C GLY A 159 14.20 12.77 -6.76
N ASP A 160 13.79 13.35 -7.89
CA ASP A 160 13.82 14.81 -8.10
C ASP A 160 12.84 15.55 -7.16
N ASN A 161 11.78 14.88 -6.71
CA ASN A 161 10.78 15.40 -5.77
C ASN A 161 11.02 14.99 -4.31
N ASP A 162 12.14 14.34 -4.00
CA ASP A 162 12.47 13.82 -2.66
C ASP A 162 11.37 12.92 -2.05
N ILE A 163 10.61 12.19 -2.87
CA ILE A 163 9.59 11.27 -2.38
C ILE A 163 10.08 9.81 -2.49
N PRO A 164 9.94 9.00 -1.43
CA PRO A 164 10.33 7.60 -1.44
C PRO A 164 9.40 6.75 -2.32
N VAL A 165 9.96 5.65 -2.83
CA VAL A 165 9.20 4.61 -3.53
C VAL A 165 9.12 3.37 -2.63
N LEU A 166 7.90 2.93 -2.31
CA LEU A 166 7.64 1.73 -1.54
C LEU A 166 7.10 0.64 -2.47
N ILE A 167 7.89 -0.41 -2.67
CA ILE A 167 7.57 -1.52 -3.56
C ILE A 167 7.14 -2.73 -2.73
N HIS A 168 5.98 -3.31 -3.05
CA HIS A 168 5.59 -4.62 -2.55
C HIS A 168 6.37 -5.68 -3.32
N SER A 169 7.26 -6.39 -2.65
CA SER A 169 8.09 -7.45 -3.25
C SER A 169 7.84 -8.79 -2.54
N GLY A 170 7.83 -9.85 -3.35
CA GLY A 170 7.67 -11.21 -2.87
C GLY A 170 6.21 -11.64 -2.69
N GLU A 171 5.92 -12.80 -3.24
CA GLU A 171 4.78 -13.65 -2.90
C GLU A 171 5.35 -14.97 -2.42
N PRO A 172 4.85 -15.54 -1.32
CA PRO A 172 5.19 -16.90 -0.95
C PRO A 172 4.75 -17.84 -2.08
N SER A 173 5.66 -18.63 -2.60
CA SER A 173 5.40 -19.68 -3.58
C SER A 173 4.98 -20.97 -2.89
#